data_7123b84eb61b32129be7346faafa8ca4
#
_entry.id   7123b84eb61b32129be7346faafa8ca4
#
_cell.length_a   1.000
_cell.length_b   1.000
_cell.length_c   1.000
_cell.angle_alpha   90.00
_cell.angle_beta   90.00
_cell.angle_gamma   90.00
#
_symmetry.space_group_name_H-M   'P 1'
#
loop_
_entity.id
_entity.type
_entity.pdbx_description
1 polymer ?
#
loop_
_entity_poly.entity_id
_entity_poly.type
_entity_poly.pdbx_seq_one_letter_code
_entity_poly.pdbx_strand_id
1 'polypeptide(L)'
;MKSFLIVFLEWNIDRKLSVITVDNCITNDAIIRLLLNKLDISSLMLGGSMLHMRCAAHILNLIVQYGLSLIGDGIEKICDSVIYWTGSPKRRQKFEENAHQLRVQCTKELVLDYKIHWNLTYLMLSTTLIYKDVFSCLAKCETSYTCLPYDYNWELAKNICGRLELFHSVTEFFSGRKYPTTNMYFALVCELKIALNEWSLFSSEMISTMVKSMLAKLNSYLANVSVVMVVAAILDPRYKMKLLEFYYPSIYGVNSDLEIEKIKNL
;
A
#
# COMPACT_ATOMS: atom_id res chain seq x y z
N MET A 1 26.66 -7.51 4.09
CA MET A 1 26.60 -8.23 5.37
C MET A 1 27.72 -7.82 6.34
N LYS A 2 29.02 -7.93 5.98
CA LYS A 2 30.10 -7.41 6.85
C LYS A 2 29.87 -5.95 7.26
N SER A 3 29.27 -5.12 6.38
CA SER A 3 28.98 -3.72 6.65
C SER A 3 28.00 -3.49 7.81
N PHE A 4 26.89 -4.24 7.92
CA PHE A 4 25.90 -4.04 8.99
C PHE A 4 26.47 -4.36 10.37
N LEU A 5 27.16 -5.51 10.51
CA LEU A 5 27.75 -5.89 11.78
C LEU A 5 28.85 -4.90 12.21
N ILE A 6 29.68 -4.45 11.26
CA ILE A 6 30.70 -3.44 11.52
C ILE A 6 30.07 -2.14 12.02
N VAL A 7 29.01 -1.65 11.36
CA VAL A 7 28.30 -0.45 11.80
C VAL A 7 27.70 -0.61 13.19
N PHE A 8 27.09 -1.78 13.52
CA PHE A 8 26.53 -2.01 14.85
C PHE A 8 27.61 -2.00 15.94
N LEU A 9 28.79 -2.58 15.66
CA LEU A 9 29.92 -2.58 16.57
C LEU A 9 30.56 -1.19 16.70
N GLU A 10 30.78 -0.48 15.60
CA GLU A 10 31.32 0.88 15.62
C GLU A 10 30.44 1.87 16.38
N TRP A 11 29.12 1.71 16.26
CA TRP A 11 28.15 2.55 16.96
C TRP A 11 27.80 2.04 18.36
N ASN A 12 28.37 0.90 18.78
CA ASN A 12 28.11 0.26 20.06
C ASN A 12 26.61 0.03 20.34
N ILE A 13 25.90 -0.46 19.29
CA ILE A 13 24.47 -0.77 19.34
C ILE A 13 24.17 -2.26 19.11
N ASP A 14 25.18 -3.10 18.94
CA ASP A 14 25.07 -4.54 18.73
C ASP A 14 24.25 -5.27 19.82
N ARG A 15 24.31 -4.76 21.07
CA ARG A 15 23.55 -5.25 22.22
C ARG A 15 22.28 -4.44 22.53
N LYS A 16 21.91 -3.49 21.68
CA LYS A 16 20.75 -2.60 21.87
C LYS A 16 19.72 -2.76 20.76
N LEU A 17 19.90 -3.75 19.90
CA LEU A 17 19.01 -4.02 18.79
C LEU A 17 17.73 -4.68 19.30
N SER A 18 16.60 -4.07 19.05
CA SER A 18 15.27 -4.64 19.29
C SER A 18 14.70 -5.23 18.02
N VAL A 19 14.70 -4.44 16.93
CA VAL A 19 14.09 -4.78 15.65
C VAL A 19 14.92 -4.19 14.51
N ILE A 20 15.00 -4.91 13.41
CA ILE A 20 15.55 -4.43 12.13
C ILE A 20 14.44 -4.51 11.09
N THR A 21 14.03 -3.36 10.56
CA THR A 21 13.02 -3.29 9.50
C THR A 21 13.71 -3.32 8.14
N VAL A 22 13.32 -4.26 7.29
CA VAL A 22 13.83 -4.42 5.93
C VAL A 22 12.72 -4.76 4.95
N ASP A 23 12.98 -4.52 3.66
CA ASP A 23 12.06 -4.92 2.60
C ASP A 23 11.91 -6.43 2.52
N ASN A 24 10.75 -6.87 2.06
CA ASN A 24 10.37 -8.26 1.97
C ASN A 24 11.03 -8.94 0.75
N CYS A 25 12.32 -9.23 0.83
CA CYS A 25 13.06 -9.97 -0.19
C CYS A 25 13.94 -11.06 0.43
N ILE A 26 14.19 -12.13 -0.34
CA ILE A 26 14.97 -13.32 0.07
C ILE A 26 16.38 -12.94 0.57
N THR A 27 16.98 -11.93 -0.05
CA THR A 27 18.32 -11.45 0.34
C THR A 27 18.30 -10.86 1.75
N ASN A 28 17.28 -10.09 2.11
CA ASN A 28 17.13 -9.53 3.44
C ASN A 28 16.84 -10.61 4.48
N ASP A 29 16.01 -11.59 4.15
CA ASP A 29 15.76 -12.76 5.02
C ASP A 29 17.08 -13.51 5.31
N ALA A 30 17.95 -13.65 4.31
CA ALA A 30 19.27 -14.28 4.50
C ALA A 30 20.21 -13.42 5.37
N ILE A 31 20.19 -12.09 5.20
CA ILE A 31 20.98 -11.15 6.02
C ILE A 31 20.55 -11.24 7.48
N ILE A 32 19.26 -11.22 7.78
CA ILE A 32 18.74 -11.31 9.15
C ILE A 32 19.16 -12.64 9.81
N ARG A 33 19.01 -13.76 9.09
CA ARG A 33 19.47 -15.08 9.61
C ARG A 33 20.95 -15.08 9.95
N LEU A 34 21.78 -14.47 9.11
CA LEU A 34 23.20 -14.38 9.34
C LEU A 34 23.57 -13.42 10.49
N LEU A 35 22.78 -12.36 10.71
CA LEU A 35 22.95 -11.47 11.85
C LEU A 35 22.58 -12.19 13.16
N LEU A 36 21.47 -12.92 13.20
CA LEU A 36 21.07 -13.74 14.37
C LEU A 36 22.15 -14.75 14.78
N ASN A 37 22.86 -15.32 13.80
CA ASN A 37 23.95 -16.26 14.09
C ASN A 37 25.23 -15.60 14.63
N LYS A 38 25.33 -14.26 14.57
CA LYS A 38 26.55 -13.51 14.95
C LYS A 38 26.34 -12.59 16.15
N LEU A 39 25.12 -12.20 16.42
CA LEU A 39 24.76 -11.36 17.57
C LEU A 39 24.61 -12.24 18.82
N ASP A 40 24.89 -11.67 19.97
CA ASP A 40 24.60 -12.31 21.25
C ASP A 40 23.09 -12.37 21.48
N ILE A 41 22.50 -13.53 21.28
CA ILE A 41 21.05 -13.77 21.41
C ILE A 41 20.54 -13.35 22.79
N SER A 42 21.36 -13.48 23.84
CA SER A 42 20.97 -13.09 25.20
C SER A 42 20.76 -11.57 25.37
N SER A 43 21.37 -10.78 24.49
CA SER A 43 21.21 -9.32 24.46
C SER A 43 20.04 -8.84 23.61
N LEU A 44 19.43 -9.73 22.82
CA LEU A 44 18.33 -9.39 21.91
C LEU A 44 16.98 -9.57 22.60
N MET A 45 16.04 -8.70 22.27
CA MET A 45 14.67 -8.77 22.78
C MET A 45 14.01 -10.12 22.43
N LEU A 46 13.47 -10.81 23.44
CA LEU A 46 12.84 -12.13 23.30
C LEU A 46 13.72 -13.16 22.55
N GLY A 47 15.04 -13.16 22.85
CA GLY A 47 15.98 -14.09 22.22
C GLY A 47 16.11 -13.91 20.70
N GLY A 48 15.89 -12.68 20.20
CA GLY A 48 16.00 -12.35 18.77
C GLY A 48 14.80 -12.75 17.92
N SER A 49 13.73 -13.31 18.50
CA SER A 49 12.52 -13.69 17.75
C SER A 49 11.83 -12.50 17.07
N MET A 50 12.04 -11.28 17.59
CA MET A 50 11.49 -10.03 17.07
C MET A 50 12.47 -9.23 16.23
N LEU A 51 13.69 -9.71 16.01
CA LEU A 51 14.71 -8.93 15.30
C LEU A 51 14.30 -8.58 13.87
N HIS A 52 13.58 -9.46 13.18
CA HIS A 52 13.14 -9.25 11.80
C HIS A 52 11.74 -8.67 11.74
N MET A 53 11.63 -7.43 11.30
CA MET A 53 10.37 -6.79 10.96
C MET A 53 10.33 -6.46 9.47
N ARG A 54 9.26 -6.88 8.79
CA ARG A 54 9.05 -6.57 7.38
C ARG A 54 8.52 -5.16 7.20
N CYS A 55 9.02 -4.44 6.19
CA CYS A 55 8.56 -3.09 5.89
C CYS A 55 7.07 -3.07 5.53
N ALA A 56 6.27 -2.33 6.30
CA ALA A 56 4.83 -2.22 6.11
C ALA A 56 4.46 -1.63 4.74
N ALA A 57 5.11 -0.53 4.36
CA ALA A 57 4.88 0.10 3.06
C ALA A 57 5.19 -0.84 1.88
N HIS A 58 6.23 -1.66 2.02
CA HIS A 58 6.57 -2.67 1.01
C HIS A 58 5.52 -3.78 0.93
N ILE A 59 5.00 -4.24 2.07
CA ILE A 59 3.89 -5.21 2.10
C ILE A 59 2.66 -4.66 1.40
N LEU A 60 2.26 -3.42 1.71
CA LEU A 60 1.12 -2.77 1.04
C LEU A 60 1.34 -2.64 -0.46
N ASN A 61 2.56 -2.27 -0.88
CA ASN A 61 2.92 -2.24 -2.30
C ASN A 61 2.68 -3.60 -2.98
N LEU A 62 3.14 -4.70 -2.38
CA LEU A 62 2.95 -6.05 -2.93
C LEU A 62 1.48 -6.47 -2.99
N ILE A 63 0.67 -6.09 -1.99
CA ILE A 63 -0.76 -6.39 -1.96
C ILE A 63 -1.48 -5.67 -3.11
N VAL A 64 -1.25 -4.37 -3.25
CA VAL A 64 -1.92 -3.56 -4.28
C VAL A 64 -1.46 -3.95 -5.68
N GLN A 65 -0.15 -4.15 -5.90
CA GLN A 65 0.36 -4.62 -7.19
C GLN A 65 -0.26 -5.94 -7.61
N TYR A 66 -0.39 -6.89 -6.67
CA TYR A 66 -1.03 -8.17 -6.94
C TYR A 66 -2.50 -8.00 -7.34
N GLY A 67 -3.26 -7.15 -6.64
CA GLY A 67 -4.63 -6.83 -7.01
C GLY A 67 -4.74 -6.17 -8.39
N LEU A 68 -3.91 -5.16 -8.66
CA LEU A 68 -3.90 -4.44 -9.94
C LEU A 68 -3.51 -5.33 -11.12
N SER A 69 -2.65 -6.32 -10.92
CA SER A 69 -2.25 -7.25 -11.99
C SER A 69 -3.42 -8.06 -12.57
N LEU A 70 -4.51 -8.22 -11.81
CA LEU A 70 -5.70 -8.95 -12.23
C LEU A 70 -6.70 -8.12 -13.07
N ILE A 71 -6.52 -6.80 -13.08
CA ILE A 71 -7.43 -5.86 -13.75
C ILE A 71 -6.72 -4.93 -14.75
N GLY A 72 -5.46 -5.23 -15.07
CA GLY A 72 -4.60 -4.40 -15.93
C GLY A 72 -5.26 -3.96 -17.22
N ASP A 73 -5.90 -4.90 -17.94
CA ASP A 73 -6.58 -4.64 -19.22
C ASP A 73 -7.74 -3.61 -19.09
N GLY A 74 -8.36 -3.56 -17.91
CA GLY A 74 -9.48 -2.64 -17.64
C GLY A 74 -9.10 -1.16 -17.60
N ILE A 75 -7.84 -0.84 -17.23
CA ILE A 75 -7.33 0.54 -17.15
C ILE A 75 -6.31 0.85 -18.26
N GLU A 76 -5.96 -0.11 -19.11
CA GLU A 76 -4.95 0.02 -20.16
C GLU A 76 -5.23 1.20 -21.11
N LYS A 77 -6.48 1.36 -21.58
CA LYS A 77 -6.85 2.50 -22.43
C LYS A 77 -6.67 3.85 -21.77
N ILE A 78 -6.79 3.94 -20.44
CA ILE A 78 -6.51 5.17 -19.69
C ILE A 78 -5.00 5.40 -19.69
N CYS A 79 -4.19 4.38 -19.43
CA CYS A 79 -2.74 4.47 -19.51
C CYS A 79 -2.29 4.91 -20.91
N ASP A 80 -2.81 4.31 -21.96
CA ASP A 80 -2.51 4.66 -23.36
C ASP A 80 -2.87 6.11 -23.68
N SER A 81 -4.01 6.58 -23.17
CA SER A 81 -4.43 7.99 -23.35
C SER A 81 -3.46 8.95 -22.66
N VAL A 82 -3.01 8.61 -21.44
CA VAL A 82 -2.01 9.42 -20.72
C VAL A 82 -0.68 9.41 -21.48
N ILE A 83 -0.22 8.24 -21.92
CA ILE A 83 1.01 8.09 -22.72
C ILE A 83 0.91 8.92 -24.00
N TYR A 84 -0.22 8.86 -24.71
CA TYR A 84 -0.43 9.62 -25.94
C TYR A 84 -0.28 11.13 -25.70
N TRP A 85 -0.97 11.67 -24.71
CA TRP A 85 -1.00 13.13 -24.49
C TRP A 85 0.26 13.66 -23.80
N THR A 86 0.99 12.83 -23.06
CA THR A 86 2.28 13.20 -22.45
C THR A 86 3.48 12.93 -23.36
N GLY A 87 3.31 12.21 -24.46
CA GLY A 87 4.38 11.71 -25.33
C GLY A 87 5.13 12.78 -26.15
N SER A 88 4.63 14.03 -26.23
CA SER A 88 5.37 15.14 -26.84
C SER A 88 4.98 16.49 -26.23
N PRO A 89 5.89 17.49 -26.23
CA PRO A 89 5.59 18.83 -25.72
C PRO A 89 4.37 19.46 -26.41
N LYS A 90 4.25 19.28 -27.73
CA LYS A 90 3.12 19.81 -28.51
C LYS A 90 1.77 19.21 -28.09
N ARG A 91 1.73 17.89 -27.83
CA ARG A 91 0.50 17.23 -27.35
C ARG A 91 0.16 17.69 -25.94
N ARG A 92 1.15 17.77 -25.06
CA ARG A 92 0.97 18.26 -23.69
C ARG A 92 0.40 19.68 -23.68
N GLN A 93 0.98 20.60 -24.45
CA GLN A 93 0.47 21.95 -24.58
C GLN A 93 -1.00 21.97 -25.08
N LYS A 94 -1.31 21.20 -26.13
CA LYS A 94 -2.68 21.09 -26.65
C LYS A 94 -3.67 20.56 -25.60
N PHE A 95 -3.24 19.60 -24.75
CA PHE A 95 -4.04 19.08 -23.67
C PHE A 95 -4.33 20.17 -22.61
N GLU A 96 -3.30 20.89 -22.17
CA GLU A 96 -3.40 21.98 -21.21
C GLU A 96 -4.30 23.12 -21.72
N GLU A 97 -4.15 23.52 -22.99
CA GLU A 97 -5.01 24.53 -23.62
C GLU A 97 -6.49 24.12 -23.60
N ASN A 98 -6.80 22.84 -23.92
CA ASN A 98 -8.17 22.33 -23.85
C ASN A 98 -8.69 22.21 -22.41
N ALA A 99 -7.85 21.81 -21.47
CA ALA A 99 -8.22 21.78 -20.05
C ALA A 99 -8.59 23.19 -19.55
N HIS A 100 -7.82 24.20 -19.96
CA HIS A 100 -8.11 25.59 -19.64
C HIS A 100 -9.40 26.09 -20.28
N GLN A 101 -9.66 25.77 -21.57
CA GLN A 101 -10.89 26.12 -22.26
C GLN A 101 -12.13 25.50 -21.58
N LEU A 102 -12.02 24.26 -21.11
CA LEU A 102 -13.09 23.57 -20.37
C LEU A 102 -13.17 24.00 -18.89
N ARG A 103 -12.35 24.98 -18.47
CA ARG A 103 -12.31 25.51 -17.10
C ARG A 103 -12.12 24.43 -16.03
N VAL A 104 -11.32 23.41 -16.32
CA VAL A 104 -10.99 22.38 -15.32
C VAL A 104 -10.18 23.03 -14.21
N GLN A 105 -10.71 23.00 -12.99
CA GLN A 105 -10.06 23.58 -11.81
C GLN A 105 -9.02 22.60 -11.22
N CYS A 106 -8.04 22.24 -12.03
CA CYS A 106 -6.93 21.37 -11.60
C CYS A 106 -5.64 21.85 -12.28
N THR A 107 -4.59 21.99 -11.48
CA THR A 107 -3.25 22.35 -11.94
C THR A 107 -2.29 21.16 -11.94
N LYS A 108 -2.77 19.96 -11.59
CA LYS A 108 -1.92 18.76 -11.58
C LYS A 108 -1.65 18.31 -13.01
N GLU A 109 -0.40 18.04 -13.32
CA GLU A 109 -0.02 17.42 -14.58
C GLU A 109 -0.47 15.97 -14.67
N LEU A 110 -0.68 15.46 -15.89
CA LEU A 110 -0.91 14.04 -16.11
C LEU A 110 0.34 13.25 -15.67
N VAL A 111 0.13 12.25 -14.85
CA VAL A 111 1.19 11.39 -14.31
C VAL A 111 1.23 10.10 -15.13
N LEU A 112 2.44 9.69 -15.55
CA LEU A 112 2.65 8.39 -16.20
C LEU A 112 2.61 7.27 -15.16
N ASP A 113 1.94 6.19 -15.53
CA ASP A 113 1.99 4.96 -14.73
C ASP A 113 3.32 4.22 -14.94
N TYR A 114 3.91 3.80 -13.82
CA TYR A 114 5.03 2.86 -13.83
C TYR A 114 4.62 1.62 -13.02
N LYS A 115 4.41 0.51 -13.71
CA LYS A 115 3.90 -0.76 -13.13
C LYS A 115 4.62 -1.23 -11.86
N ILE A 116 5.82 -0.71 -11.58
CA ILE A 116 6.61 -1.07 -10.39
C ILE A 116 6.11 -0.33 -9.12
N HIS A 117 5.44 0.81 -9.28
CA HIS A 117 5.02 1.69 -8.18
C HIS A 117 3.52 2.00 -8.26
N TRP A 118 2.70 1.19 -7.62
CA TRP A 118 1.25 1.34 -7.62
C TRP A 118 0.74 2.74 -7.20
N ASN A 119 1.52 3.48 -6.41
CA ASN A 119 1.20 4.87 -6.07
C ASN A 119 1.10 5.75 -7.32
N LEU A 120 1.91 5.47 -8.35
CA LEU A 120 1.84 6.18 -9.62
C LEU A 120 0.58 5.80 -10.40
N THR A 121 0.14 4.54 -10.35
CA THR A 121 -1.15 4.12 -10.88
C THR A 121 -2.30 4.89 -10.21
N TYR A 122 -2.29 5.00 -8.88
CA TYR A 122 -3.29 5.80 -8.15
C TYR A 122 -3.25 7.28 -8.56
N LEU A 123 -2.06 7.90 -8.58
CA LEU A 123 -1.91 9.30 -8.97
C LEU A 123 -2.32 9.54 -10.43
N MET A 124 -1.98 8.63 -11.34
CA MET A 124 -2.42 8.66 -12.73
C MET A 124 -3.95 8.63 -12.80
N LEU A 125 -4.60 7.62 -12.18
CA LEU A 125 -6.05 7.48 -12.23
C LEU A 125 -6.76 8.67 -11.59
N SER A 126 -6.33 9.12 -10.42
CA SER A 126 -6.95 10.26 -9.70
C SER A 126 -6.87 11.55 -10.49
N THR A 127 -5.73 11.81 -11.16
CA THR A 127 -5.56 12.99 -12.01
C THR A 127 -6.35 12.87 -13.30
N THR A 128 -6.29 11.70 -13.96
CA THR A 128 -6.94 11.46 -15.25
C THR A 128 -8.47 11.55 -15.14
N LEU A 129 -9.05 11.10 -14.03
CA LEU A 129 -10.49 11.20 -13.76
C LEU A 129 -10.98 12.65 -13.71
N ILE A 130 -10.16 13.58 -13.22
CA ILE A 130 -10.50 15.02 -13.23
C ILE A 130 -10.57 15.56 -14.65
N TYR A 131 -9.75 15.03 -15.55
CA TYR A 131 -9.65 15.48 -16.94
C TYR A 131 -10.49 14.66 -17.93
N LYS A 132 -11.42 13.79 -17.46
CA LYS A 132 -12.26 12.92 -18.32
C LYS A 132 -12.84 13.67 -19.52
N ASP A 133 -13.43 14.85 -19.30
CA ASP A 133 -14.09 15.63 -20.35
C ASP A 133 -13.10 16.20 -21.35
N VAL A 134 -11.87 16.49 -20.92
CA VAL A 134 -10.79 16.96 -21.81
C VAL A 134 -10.41 15.87 -22.82
N PHE A 135 -10.25 14.62 -22.38
CA PHE A 135 -9.98 13.50 -23.28
C PHE A 135 -11.10 13.31 -24.31
N SER A 136 -12.35 13.42 -23.87
CA SER A 136 -13.53 13.31 -24.74
C SER A 136 -13.61 14.44 -25.76
N CYS A 137 -13.26 15.66 -25.38
CA CYS A 137 -13.20 16.81 -26.26
C CYS A 137 -12.08 16.64 -27.31
N LEU A 138 -10.90 16.29 -26.87
CA LEU A 138 -9.73 16.12 -27.72
C LEU A 138 -9.89 14.98 -28.73
N ALA A 139 -10.62 13.92 -28.41
CA ALA A 139 -10.91 12.84 -29.35
C ALA A 139 -11.75 13.30 -30.56
N LYS A 140 -12.52 14.39 -30.42
CA LYS A 140 -13.29 14.98 -31.54
C LYS A 140 -12.42 15.85 -32.47
N CYS A 141 -11.30 16.35 -31.94
CA CYS A 141 -10.44 17.31 -32.63
C CYS A 141 -9.13 16.73 -33.15
N GLU A 142 -8.77 15.52 -32.69
CA GLU A 142 -7.48 14.88 -32.98
C GLU A 142 -7.70 13.47 -33.52
N THR A 143 -7.68 13.35 -34.84
CA THR A 143 -7.94 12.05 -35.52
C THR A 143 -6.88 10.99 -35.25
N SER A 144 -5.66 11.38 -34.87
CA SER A 144 -4.58 10.46 -34.50
C SER A 144 -4.72 9.91 -33.08
N TYR A 145 -5.64 10.43 -32.27
CA TYR A 145 -5.95 9.94 -30.94
C TYR A 145 -7.03 8.85 -30.97
N THR A 146 -6.60 7.61 -31.02
CA THR A 146 -7.49 6.43 -31.22
C THR A 146 -7.71 5.63 -29.92
N CYS A 147 -7.02 5.97 -28.82
CA CYS A 147 -7.07 5.21 -27.56
C CYS A 147 -8.01 5.84 -26.52
N LEU A 148 -9.06 6.56 -26.94
CA LEU A 148 -10.05 7.12 -26.00
C LEU A 148 -10.66 6.01 -25.15
N PRO A 149 -10.64 6.13 -23.79
CA PRO A 149 -11.29 5.18 -22.90
C PRO A 149 -12.82 5.20 -23.09
N TYR A 150 -13.44 4.04 -23.02
CA TYR A 150 -14.89 3.90 -22.98
C TYR A 150 -15.47 4.29 -21.62
N ASP A 151 -16.76 4.52 -21.52
CA ASP A 151 -17.43 4.83 -20.25
C ASP A 151 -17.21 3.75 -19.20
N TYR A 152 -17.17 2.48 -19.60
CA TYR A 152 -16.82 1.37 -18.73
C TYR A 152 -15.42 1.51 -18.11
N ASN A 153 -14.41 1.93 -18.88
CA ASN A 153 -13.06 2.11 -18.37
C ASN A 153 -13.01 3.24 -17.33
N TRP A 154 -13.76 4.33 -17.57
CA TRP A 154 -13.86 5.43 -16.62
C TRP A 154 -14.53 5.05 -15.31
N GLU A 155 -15.63 4.27 -15.39
CA GLU A 155 -16.32 3.80 -14.19
C GLU A 155 -15.45 2.82 -13.39
N LEU A 156 -14.76 1.92 -14.08
CA LEU A 156 -13.80 1.02 -13.46
C LEU A 156 -12.66 1.77 -12.78
N ALA A 157 -12.06 2.76 -13.48
CA ALA A 157 -11.01 3.60 -12.93
C ALA A 157 -11.45 4.36 -11.68
N LYS A 158 -12.67 4.91 -11.68
CA LYS A 158 -13.24 5.58 -10.51
C LYS A 158 -13.39 4.63 -9.32
N ASN A 159 -13.88 3.43 -9.57
CA ASN A 159 -14.02 2.38 -8.58
C ASN A 159 -12.68 1.93 -7.98
N ILE A 160 -11.66 1.76 -8.82
CA ILE A 160 -10.31 1.40 -8.40
C ILE A 160 -9.69 2.55 -7.59
N CYS A 161 -9.72 3.76 -8.14
CA CYS A 161 -9.13 4.94 -7.52
C CYS A 161 -9.68 5.17 -6.10
N GLY A 162 -10.99 5.10 -5.91
CA GLY A 162 -11.60 5.27 -4.58
C GLY A 162 -11.17 4.22 -3.55
N ARG A 163 -10.82 3.00 -3.99
CA ARG A 163 -10.29 1.97 -3.09
C ARG A 163 -8.80 2.15 -2.82
N LEU A 164 -8.04 2.54 -3.84
CA LEU A 164 -6.61 2.79 -3.69
C LEU A 164 -6.31 4.00 -2.82
N GLU A 165 -7.22 4.94 -2.68
CA GLU A 165 -7.07 6.13 -1.83
C GLU A 165 -6.76 5.76 -0.37
N LEU A 166 -7.45 4.76 0.18
CA LEU A 166 -7.19 4.28 1.53
C LEU A 166 -5.77 3.68 1.65
N PHE A 167 -5.37 2.85 0.68
CA PHE A 167 -4.01 2.30 0.65
C PHE A 167 -2.94 3.37 0.50
N HIS A 168 -3.22 4.40 -0.30
CA HIS A 168 -2.31 5.53 -0.50
C HIS A 168 -2.10 6.28 0.82
N SER A 169 -3.17 6.65 1.52
CA SER A 169 -3.13 7.35 2.80
C SER A 169 -2.35 6.55 3.85
N VAL A 170 -2.60 5.24 3.95
CA VAL A 170 -1.90 4.36 4.90
C VAL A 170 -0.42 4.21 4.53
N THR A 171 -0.09 4.13 3.23
CA THR A 171 1.30 4.03 2.77
C THR A 171 2.07 5.33 3.02
N GLU A 172 1.47 6.49 2.77
CA GLU A 172 2.06 7.79 3.08
C GLU A 172 2.33 7.93 4.58
N PHE A 173 1.37 7.48 5.42
CA PHE A 173 1.56 7.48 6.86
C PHE A 173 2.77 6.65 7.29
N PHE A 174 2.93 5.41 6.77
CA PHE A 174 4.07 4.55 7.12
C PHE A 174 5.41 5.04 6.55
N SER A 175 5.38 5.80 5.47
CA SER A 175 6.57 6.42 4.88
C SER A 175 7.02 7.69 5.61
N GLY A 176 6.25 8.16 6.59
CA GLY A 176 6.55 9.33 7.40
C GLY A 176 7.80 9.13 8.25
N ARG A 177 8.68 10.17 8.28
CA ARG A 177 9.96 10.12 9.00
C ARG A 177 9.97 10.94 10.30
N LYS A 178 8.89 11.64 10.61
CA LYS A 178 8.87 12.64 11.70
C LYS A 178 8.29 12.11 13.01
N TYR A 179 7.70 10.93 13.01
CA TYR A 179 7.00 10.35 14.15
C TYR A 179 7.04 8.82 14.12
N PRO A 180 6.95 8.14 15.29
CA PRO A 180 6.82 6.70 15.34
C PRO A 180 5.52 6.25 14.69
N THR A 181 5.56 5.18 13.90
CA THR A 181 4.39 4.64 13.19
C THR A 181 3.96 3.26 13.70
N THR A 182 4.80 2.61 14.51
CA THR A 182 4.61 1.23 14.98
C THR A 182 3.32 1.05 15.77
N ASN A 183 2.96 2.02 16.61
CA ASN A 183 1.74 2.02 17.43
C ASN A 183 0.45 2.14 16.60
N MET A 184 0.53 2.77 15.42
CA MET A 184 -0.61 2.94 14.51
C MET A 184 -0.74 1.79 13.50
N TYR A 185 0.32 1.02 13.31
CA TYR A 185 0.37 -0.03 12.28
C TYR A 185 -0.80 -0.99 12.40
N PHE A 186 -1.02 -1.52 13.60
CA PHE A 186 -2.05 -2.52 13.83
C PHE A 186 -3.46 -1.97 13.50
N ALA A 187 -3.79 -0.77 13.98
CA ALA A 187 -5.08 -0.14 13.72
C ALA A 187 -5.34 0.05 12.22
N LEU A 188 -4.37 0.65 11.51
CA LEU A 188 -4.49 0.93 10.08
C LEU A 188 -4.61 -0.34 9.22
N VAL A 189 -3.90 -1.41 9.61
CA VAL A 189 -4.00 -2.70 8.92
C VAL A 189 -5.36 -3.37 9.18
N CYS A 190 -5.91 -3.23 10.40
CA CYS A 190 -7.27 -3.68 10.69
C CYS A 190 -8.32 -2.93 9.87
N GLU A 191 -8.19 -1.61 9.74
CA GLU A 191 -9.08 -0.80 8.88
C GLU A 191 -9.02 -1.24 7.42
N LEU A 192 -7.83 -1.47 6.88
CA LEU A 192 -7.66 -2.02 5.53
C LEU A 192 -8.34 -3.38 5.37
N LYS A 193 -8.22 -4.26 6.36
CA LYS A 193 -8.85 -5.58 6.31
C LYS A 193 -10.38 -5.49 6.33
N ILE A 194 -10.94 -4.64 7.16
CA ILE A 194 -12.39 -4.40 7.23
C ILE A 194 -12.89 -3.84 5.90
N ALA A 195 -12.22 -2.81 5.37
CA ALA A 195 -12.58 -2.22 4.08
C ALA A 195 -12.53 -3.24 2.93
N LEU A 196 -11.48 -4.08 2.87
CA LEU A 196 -11.38 -5.14 1.86
C LEU A 196 -12.51 -6.18 1.99
N ASN A 197 -12.90 -6.55 3.22
CA ASN A 197 -14.03 -7.45 3.44
C ASN A 197 -15.32 -6.84 2.90
N GLU A 198 -15.64 -5.60 3.24
CA GLU A 198 -16.83 -4.89 2.77
C GLU A 198 -16.85 -4.78 1.23
N TRP A 199 -15.72 -4.36 0.62
CA TRP A 199 -15.65 -4.23 -0.83
C TRP A 199 -15.79 -5.55 -1.56
N SER A 200 -15.40 -6.67 -0.95
CA SER A 200 -15.57 -8.00 -1.55
C SER A 200 -17.03 -8.41 -1.73
N LEU A 201 -17.94 -7.83 -0.93
CA LEU A 201 -19.37 -8.17 -0.93
C LEU A 201 -20.18 -7.35 -1.95
N PHE A 202 -19.81 -6.08 -2.18
CA PHE A 202 -20.64 -5.11 -2.92
C PHE A 202 -20.02 -4.65 -4.26
N SER A 203 -18.98 -5.30 -4.73
CA SER A 203 -18.28 -4.90 -5.95
C SER A 203 -18.70 -5.72 -7.17
N SER A 204 -18.50 -5.16 -8.37
CA SER A 204 -18.55 -5.94 -9.61
C SER A 204 -17.62 -7.14 -9.56
N GLU A 205 -17.87 -8.18 -10.37
CA GLU A 205 -17.08 -9.41 -10.35
C GLU A 205 -15.57 -9.15 -10.47
N MET A 206 -15.17 -8.27 -11.38
CA MET A 206 -13.76 -7.89 -11.59
C MET A 206 -13.16 -7.26 -10.32
N ILE A 207 -13.84 -6.27 -9.74
CA ILE A 207 -13.38 -5.62 -8.50
C ILE A 207 -13.40 -6.60 -7.32
N SER A 208 -14.43 -7.44 -7.22
CA SER A 208 -14.52 -8.47 -6.18
C SER A 208 -13.35 -9.44 -6.25
N THR A 209 -12.95 -9.87 -7.45
CA THR A 209 -11.79 -10.75 -7.67
C THR A 209 -10.49 -10.07 -7.25
N MET A 210 -10.28 -8.81 -7.65
CA MET A 210 -9.14 -8.01 -7.21
C MET A 210 -9.07 -7.92 -5.68
N VAL A 211 -10.17 -7.51 -5.05
CA VAL A 211 -10.25 -7.29 -3.61
C VAL A 211 -10.06 -8.59 -2.82
N LYS A 212 -10.66 -9.70 -3.25
CA LYS A 212 -10.47 -11.02 -2.63
C LYS A 212 -9.01 -11.47 -2.69
N SER A 213 -8.34 -11.21 -3.79
CA SER A 213 -6.92 -11.54 -3.94
C SER A 213 -6.03 -10.68 -3.04
N MET A 214 -6.34 -9.37 -2.93
CA MET A 214 -5.68 -8.45 -2.00
C MET A 214 -5.89 -8.89 -0.55
N LEU A 215 -7.10 -9.28 -0.18
CA LEU A 215 -7.45 -9.77 1.15
C LEU A 215 -6.71 -11.08 1.50
N ALA A 216 -6.65 -12.02 0.57
CA ALA A 216 -5.89 -13.26 0.76
C ALA A 216 -4.40 -12.98 0.98
N LYS A 217 -3.83 -12.06 0.20
CA LYS A 217 -2.44 -11.62 0.35
C LYS A 217 -2.22 -10.91 1.68
N LEU A 218 -3.10 -10.00 2.09
CA LEU A 218 -3.05 -9.32 3.38
C LEU A 218 -3.10 -10.33 4.53
N ASN A 219 -4.00 -11.30 4.50
CA ASN A 219 -4.11 -12.34 5.53
C ASN A 219 -2.82 -13.18 5.64
N SER A 220 -2.15 -13.49 4.53
CA SER A 220 -0.88 -14.21 4.55
C SER A 220 0.25 -13.43 5.25
N TYR A 221 0.22 -12.10 5.17
CA TYR A 221 1.17 -11.25 5.90
C TYR A 221 0.77 -11.04 7.35
N LEU A 222 -0.53 -10.93 7.65
CA LEU A 222 -1.05 -10.76 9.01
C LEU A 222 -0.77 -11.97 9.89
N ALA A 223 -0.75 -13.19 9.34
CA ALA A 223 -0.37 -14.40 10.08
C ALA A 223 1.05 -14.29 10.67
N ASN A 224 1.89 -13.42 10.11
CA ASN A 224 3.26 -13.17 10.55
C ASN A 224 3.44 -11.74 11.12
N VAL A 225 2.34 -11.05 11.50
CA VAL A 225 2.46 -9.73 12.13
C VAL A 225 3.25 -9.88 13.41
N SER A 226 4.33 -9.13 13.47
CA SER A 226 5.18 -9.06 14.64
C SER A 226 4.32 -8.70 15.86
N VAL A 227 4.39 -9.50 16.90
CA VAL A 227 3.80 -9.23 18.22
C VAL A 227 4.15 -7.81 18.70
N VAL A 228 5.34 -7.31 18.32
CA VAL A 228 5.78 -5.94 18.60
C VAL A 228 4.78 -4.88 18.12
N MET A 229 4.15 -5.08 16.95
CA MET A 229 3.18 -4.13 16.39
C MET A 229 1.90 -4.07 17.24
N VAL A 230 1.44 -5.22 17.69
CA VAL A 230 0.25 -5.34 18.56
C VAL A 230 0.55 -4.77 19.93
N VAL A 231 1.69 -5.12 20.51
CA VAL A 231 2.15 -4.60 21.82
C VAL A 231 2.34 -3.10 21.77
N ALA A 232 2.95 -2.56 20.71
CA ALA A 232 3.12 -1.11 20.55
C ALA A 232 1.77 -0.37 20.51
N ALA A 233 0.76 -0.97 19.86
CA ALA A 233 -0.59 -0.40 19.83
C ALA A 233 -1.28 -0.46 21.21
N ILE A 234 -1.09 -1.56 21.97
CA ILE A 234 -1.63 -1.70 23.33
C ILE A 234 -0.99 -0.70 24.30
N LEU A 235 0.31 -0.46 24.17
CA LEU A 235 1.05 0.48 25.00
C LEU A 235 0.74 1.94 24.68
N ASP A 236 0.11 2.23 23.55
CA ASP A 236 -0.37 3.57 23.24
C ASP A 236 -1.54 3.92 24.18
N PRO A 237 -1.41 5.00 24.99
CA PRO A 237 -2.44 5.38 25.97
C PRO A 237 -3.80 5.73 25.34
N ARG A 238 -3.83 6.02 24.04
CA ARG A 238 -5.06 6.32 23.29
C ARG A 238 -5.90 5.07 23.00
N TYR A 239 -5.24 3.91 22.86
CA TYR A 239 -5.87 2.67 22.40
C TYR A 239 -5.98 1.61 23.49
N LYS A 240 -4.87 1.23 24.12
CA LYS A 240 -4.80 0.16 25.11
C LYS A 240 -5.39 -1.16 24.56
N MET A 241 -5.84 -2.05 25.42
CA MET A 241 -6.51 -3.30 25.04
C MET A 241 -7.82 -3.08 24.27
N LYS A 242 -8.46 -1.92 24.41
CA LYS A 242 -9.72 -1.60 23.72
C LYS A 242 -9.60 -1.67 22.20
N LEU A 243 -8.40 -1.45 21.65
CA LEU A 243 -8.16 -1.59 20.21
C LEU A 243 -8.39 -3.03 19.74
N LEU A 244 -7.89 -4.02 20.48
CA LEU A 244 -8.11 -5.42 20.15
C LEU A 244 -9.58 -5.83 20.34
N GLU A 245 -10.18 -5.41 21.45
CA GLU A 245 -11.59 -5.67 21.74
C GLU A 245 -12.52 -5.10 20.64
N PHE A 246 -12.11 -3.99 20.00
CA PHE A 246 -12.86 -3.39 18.90
C PHE A 246 -12.67 -4.12 17.57
N TYR A 247 -11.41 -4.41 17.18
CA TYR A 247 -11.12 -4.96 15.86
C TYR A 247 -11.20 -6.49 15.76
N TYR A 248 -10.87 -7.23 16.82
CA TYR A 248 -10.78 -8.69 16.76
C TYR A 248 -12.09 -9.38 16.46
N PRO A 249 -13.25 -8.95 16.97
CA PRO A 249 -14.54 -9.53 16.57
C PRO A 249 -14.80 -9.48 15.06
N SER A 250 -14.44 -8.36 14.40
CA SER A 250 -14.57 -8.20 12.95
C SER A 250 -13.53 -9.00 12.14
N ILE A 251 -12.39 -9.34 12.76
CA ILE A 251 -11.27 -10.01 12.09
C ILE A 251 -11.31 -11.52 12.29
N TYR A 252 -11.60 -11.97 13.52
CA TYR A 252 -11.51 -13.36 13.95
C TYR A 252 -12.86 -14.00 14.29
N GLY A 253 -13.96 -13.20 14.28
CA GLY A 253 -15.30 -13.69 14.61
C GLY A 253 -15.34 -14.37 15.98
N VAL A 254 -15.85 -15.60 16.01
CA VAL A 254 -16.00 -16.41 17.25
C VAL A 254 -14.69 -16.73 17.96
N ASN A 255 -13.55 -16.60 17.28
CA ASN A 255 -12.24 -16.87 17.85
C ASN A 255 -11.57 -15.60 18.45
N SER A 256 -12.27 -14.47 18.47
CA SER A 256 -11.72 -13.18 18.92
C SER A 256 -11.17 -13.25 20.35
N ASP A 257 -11.91 -13.84 21.28
CA ASP A 257 -11.51 -13.92 22.69
C ASP A 257 -10.26 -14.78 22.88
N LEU A 258 -10.15 -15.87 22.13
CA LEU A 258 -8.96 -16.74 22.15
C LEU A 258 -7.73 -15.98 21.66
N GLU A 259 -7.85 -15.19 20.59
CA GLU A 259 -6.75 -14.42 20.05
C GLU A 259 -6.35 -13.26 20.98
N ILE A 260 -7.31 -12.61 21.65
CA ILE A 260 -7.05 -11.60 22.68
C ILE A 260 -6.29 -12.22 23.85
N GLU A 261 -6.69 -13.40 24.31
CA GLU A 261 -6.05 -14.08 25.45
C GLU A 261 -4.61 -14.50 25.13
N LYS A 262 -4.32 -14.92 23.89
CA LYS A 262 -2.94 -15.17 23.45
C LYS A 262 -2.04 -13.94 23.60
N ILE A 263 -2.57 -12.75 23.30
CA ILE A 263 -1.80 -11.50 23.41
C ILE A 263 -1.60 -11.10 24.88
N LYS A 264 -2.59 -11.35 25.76
CA LYS A 264 -2.46 -11.06 27.20
C LYS A 264 -1.41 -11.91 27.90
N ASN A 265 -1.15 -13.11 27.37
CA ASN A 265 -0.21 -14.08 27.94
C ASN A 265 1.22 -13.95 27.37
N LEU A 266 1.50 -12.91 26.59
CA LEU A 266 2.83 -12.55 26.08
C LEU A 266 3.55 -11.62 27.03
#